data_c41b15d3e13cfd791c82e2c1d7729e54
#
_entry.id   c41b15d3e13cfd791c82e2c1d7729e54
#
_cell.length_a   1.000
_cell.length_b   1.000
_cell.length_c   1.000
_cell.angle_alpha   90.00
_cell.angle_beta   90.00
_cell.angle_gamma   90.00
#
_symmetry.space_group_name_H-M   'P 1'
#
loop_
_entity.id
_entity.type
_entity.pdbx_description
1 polymer ?
#
loop_
_entity_poly.entity_id
_entity_poly.type
_entity_poly.pdbx_seq_one_letter_code
_entity_poly.pdbx_strand_id
1 'polypeptide(L)'
;MAAMNTTNHHQGWRMPVPAHSGIYKLHLQAKESLGTAEVRDSVRLPRGIDRNEWIASNMVTLFEELVYMVSAITDVCSESTCPKMCAGKHTSYSWADEKQPAPRATSAPDYMRTLVMYTEDFLSDQTLVPGDGSPFPPAFLPMVKKLCKRFFRVYAHAYIHHFDNFQHFGAEAHLNCNFKHFLYFVLEFDLVGKQDMSPLAELIKMFLETDDRNRTKGKAKSEK
;
A
#
# COMPACT_ATOMS: atom_id res chain seq x y z
N MET A 1 27.65 13.01 -36.71
CA MET A 1 26.28 13.23 -36.19
C MET A 1 25.68 11.88 -35.84
N ALA A 2 25.77 11.46 -34.59
CA ALA A 2 25.22 10.20 -34.10
C ALA A 2 23.99 10.52 -33.25
N ALA A 3 22.83 10.05 -33.69
CA ALA A 3 21.58 10.22 -32.99
C ALA A 3 21.58 9.35 -31.73
N MET A 4 21.42 9.96 -30.57
CA MET A 4 21.18 9.28 -29.30
C MET A 4 19.77 8.73 -29.31
N ASN A 5 19.64 7.41 -29.38
CA ASN A 5 18.41 6.68 -29.13
C ASN A 5 18.13 6.69 -27.64
N THR A 6 17.24 7.55 -27.19
CA THR A 6 16.63 7.49 -25.85
C THR A 6 15.56 6.40 -25.88
N THR A 7 15.92 5.18 -25.55
CA THR A 7 14.95 4.12 -25.25
C THR A 7 14.31 4.40 -23.89
N ASN A 8 13.09 4.91 -23.94
CA ASN A 8 12.17 5.03 -22.81
C ASN A 8 11.83 3.63 -22.29
N HIS A 9 12.52 3.18 -21.24
CA HIS A 9 12.14 2.01 -20.46
C HIS A 9 11.08 2.37 -19.41
N HIS A 10 9.91 2.81 -19.86
CA HIS A 10 8.70 2.61 -19.09
C HIS A 10 8.20 1.19 -19.37
N GLN A 11 8.86 0.19 -18.81
CA GLN A 11 8.25 -1.13 -18.65
C GLN A 11 7.21 -0.96 -17.55
N GLY A 12 5.96 -0.76 -17.96
CA GLY A 12 4.81 -0.80 -17.06
C GLY A 12 4.82 -2.15 -16.32
N TRP A 13 4.85 -2.07 -15.02
CA TRP A 13 4.75 -3.20 -14.12
C TRP A 13 3.47 -3.98 -14.44
N ARG A 14 3.63 -5.16 -15.02
CA ARG A 14 2.49 -6.05 -15.29
C ARG A 14 2.23 -6.85 -14.03
N MET A 15 1.02 -6.71 -13.51
CA MET A 15 0.52 -7.46 -12.37
C MET A 15 0.67 -8.97 -12.60
N PRO A 16 1.23 -9.72 -11.65
CA PRO A 16 1.40 -11.17 -11.77
C PRO A 16 0.10 -11.96 -11.58
N VAL A 17 -1.03 -11.29 -11.25
CA VAL A 17 -2.31 -11.98 -11.04
C VAL A 17 -2.93 -12.35 -12.38
N PRO A 18 -3.16 -13.66 -12.66
CA PRO A 18 -3.77 -14.08 -13.92
C PRO A 18 -5.14 -13.45 -14.13
N ALA A 19 -5.37 -12.88 -15.32
CA ALA A 19 -6.62 -12.18 -15.67
C ALA A 19 -7.90 -13.04 -15.58
N HIS A 20 -7.77 -14.36 -15.53
CA HIS A 20 -8.87 -15.32 -15.39
C HIS A 20 -9.11 -15.79 -13.95
N SER A 21 -8.33 -15.32 -12.97
CA SER A 21 -8.52 -15.69 -11.57
C SER A 21 -9.73 -14.97 -10.96
N GLY A 22 -10.40 -15.61 -9.98
CA GLY A 22 -11.45 -14.98 -9.19
C GLY A 22 -10.96 -13.70 -8.48
N ILE A 23 -9.73 -13.71 -8.00
CA ILE A 23 -9.03 -12.57 -7.36
C ILE A 23 -8.94 -11.38 -8.32
N TYR A 24 -8.62 -11.61 -9.60
CA TYR A 24 -8.55 -10.55 -10.60
C TYR A 24 -9.90 -9.86 -10.83
N LYS A 25 -11.00 -10.61 -10.85
CA LYS A 25 -12.36 -10.05 -10.96
C LYS A 25 -12.73 -9.19 -9.75
N LEU A 26 -12.41 -9.65 -8.53
CA LEU A 26 -12.62 -8.90 -7.29
C LEU A 26 -11.79 -7.61 -7.27
N HIS A 27 -10.53 -7.68 -7.74
CA HIS A 27 -9.66 -6.52 -7.89
C HIS A 27 -10.26 -5.45 -8.82
N LEU A 28 -10.79 -5.84 -9.98
CA LEU A 28 -11.47 -4.89 -10.88
C LEU A 28 -12.69 -4.25 -10.22
N GLN A 29 -13.49 -5.03 -9.49
CA GLN A 29 -14.65 -4.51 -8.76
C GLN A 29 -14.25 -3.51 -7.66
N ALA A 30 -13.20 -3.81 -6.90
CA ALA A 30 -12.67 -2.92 -5.86
C ALA A 30 -12.18 -1.60 -6.47
N LYS A 31 -11.48 -1.65 -7.60
CA LYS A 31 -10.97 -0.46 -8.30
C LYS A 31 -12.09 0.43 -8.85
N GLU A 32 -13.15 -0.14 -9.42
CA GLU A 32 -14.31 0.60 -9.90
C GLU A 32 -15.09 1.28 -8.77
N SER A 33 -15.19 0.63 -7.59
CA SER A 33 -15.90 1.20 -6.45
C SER A 33 -15.18 2.38 -5.79
N LEU A 34 -13.86 2.51 -5.93
CA LEU A 34 -13.10 3.66 -5.43
C LEU A 34 -13.51 5.01 -6.06
N GLY A 35 -14.08 4.99 -7.26
CA GLY A 35 -14.56 6.20 -7.94
C GLY A 35 -15.94 6.71 -7.48
N THR A 36 -16.74 5.87 -6.81
CA THR A 36 -18.15 6.17 -6.50
C THR A 36 -18.54 6.00 -5.04
N ALA A 37 -17.82 5.16 -4.28
CA ALA A 37 -18.09 4.89 -2.87
C ALA A 37 -17.14 5.64 -1.95
N GLU A 38 -17.58 5.89 -0.71
CA GLU A 38 -16.68 6.36 0.33
C GLU A 38 -15.57 5.30 0.55
N VAL A 39 -14.30 5.69 0.54
CA VAL A 39 -13.12 4.80 0.61
C VAL A 39 -13.22 3.79 1.77
N ARG A 40 -13.79 4.22 2.90
CA ARG A 40 -14.02 3.34 4.06
C ARG A 40 -15.00 2.20 3.79
N ASP A 41 -16.01 2.43 2.94
CA ASP A 41 -17.01 1.41 2.63
C ASP A 41 -16.51 0.45 1.53
N SER A 42 -15.60 0.91 0.67
CA SER A 42 -15.03 0.09 -0.41
C SER A 42 -14.15 -1.07 0.09
N VAL A 43 -13.56 -0.95 1.28
CA VAL A 43 -12.69 -2.00 1.83
C VAL A 43 -13.46 -3.10 2.59
N ARG A 44 -14.75 -2.89 2.89
CA ARG A 44 -15.55 -3.85 3.65
C ARG A 44 -15.72 -5.16 2.90
N LEU A 45 -15.72 -6.26 3.66
CA LEU A 45 -15.94 -7.58 3.09
C LEU A 45 -17.36 -7.69 2.50
N PRO A 46 -17.53 -7.93 1.20
CA PRO A 46 -18.84 -8.12 0.60
C PRO A 46 -19.48 -9.44 1.08
N ARG A 47 -20.83 -9.46 1.11
CA ARG A 47 -21.55 -10.68 1.50
C ARG A 47 -21.27 -11.84 0.54
N GLY A 48 -20.94 -13.01 1.10
CA GLY A 48 -20.70 -14.22 0.32
C GLY A 48 -19.32 -14.35 -0.32
N ILE A 49 -18.41 -13.39 -0.07
CA ILE A 49 -17.02 -13.47 -0.51
C ILE A 49 -16.16 -14.04 0.62
N ASP A 50 -15.23 -14.93 0.29
CA ASP A 50 -14.22 -15.41 1.25
C ASP A 50 -13.32 -14.27 1.71
N ARG A 51 -13.02 -14.25 3.01
CA ARG A 51 -12.22 -13.20 3.63
C ARG A 51 -10.81 -13.12 3.06
N ASN A 52 -10.16 -14.25 2.82
CA ASN A 52 -8.79 -14.28 2.33
C ASN A 52 -8.73 -13.92 0.83
N GLU A 53 -9.73 -14.31 0.04
CA GLU A 53 -9.86 -13.85 -1.35
C GLU A 53 -10.01 -12.33 -1.41
N TRP A 54 -10.85 -11.76 -0.54
CA TRP A 54 -11.03 -10.31 -0.47
C TRP A 54 -9.74 -9.60 -0.05
N ILE A 55 -9.05 -10.12 0.97
CA ILE A 55 -7.75 -9.59 1.40
C ILE A 55 -6.73 -9.67 0.27
N ALA A 56 -6.60 -10.80 -0.42
CA ALA A 56 -5.65 -10.97 -1.52
C ALA A 56 -5.93 -9.99 -2.66
N SER A 57 -7.20 -9.79 -3.04
CA SER A 57 -7.61 -8.84 -4.05
C SER A 57 -7.23 -7.40 -3.68
N ASN A 58 -7.51 -6.99 -2.45
CA ASN A 58 -7.14 -5.65 -1.98
C ASN A 58 -5.62 -5.47 -1.86
N MET A 59 -4.87 -6.50 -1.48
CA MET A 59 -3.40 -6.43 -1.45
C MET A 59 -2.80 -6.10 -2.82
N VAL A 60 -3.41 -6.57 -3.90
CA VAL A 60 -3.01 -6.22 -5.27
C VAL A 60 -3.20 -4.72 -5.52
N THR A 61 -4.38 -4.18 -5.21
CA THR A 61 -4.66 -2.74 -5.39
C THR A 61 -3.74 -1.88 -4.53
N LEU A 62 -3.59 -2.22 -3.25
CA LEU A 62 -2.73 -1.48 -2.32
C LEU A 62 -1.26 -1.52 -2.74
N PHE A 63 -0.82 -2.62 -3.34
CA PHE A 63 0.52 -2.72 -3.89
C PHE A 63 0.71 -1.82 -5.12
N GLU A 64 -0.24 -1.78 -6.06
CA GLU A 64 -0.20 -0.84 -7.20
C GLU A 64 -0.15 0.61 -6.73
N GLU A 65 -0.99 0.98 -5.76
CA GLU A 65 -1.01 2.32 -5.17
C GLU A 65 0.31 2.68 -4.49
N LEU A 66 0.91 1.72 -3.76
CA LEU A 66 2.21 1.89 -3.13
C LEU A 66 3.32 2.12 -4.18
N VAL A 67 3.36 1.31 -5.25
CA VAL A 67 4.33 1.45 -6.34
C VAL A 67 4.18 2.81 -7.03
N TYR A 68 2.94 3.23 -7.29
CA TYR A 68 2.68 4.55 -7.86
C TYR A 68 3.20 5.68 -6.96
N MET A 69 2.94 5.60 -5.66
CA MET A 69 3.42 6.58 -4.68
C MET A 69 4.96 6.59 -4.58
N VAL A 70 5.61 5.42 -4.54
CA VAL A 70 7.08 5.30 -4.53
C VAL A 70 7.68 5.91 -5.79
N SER A 71 7.09 5.66 -6.95
CA SER A 71 7.57 6.21 -8.23
C SER A 71 7.56 7.73 -8.26
N ALA A 72 6.59 8.37 -7.58
CA ALA A 72 6.48 9.83 -7.51
C ALA A 72 7.64 10.50 -6.75
N ILE A 73 8.35 9.78 -5.89
CA ILE A 73 9.48 10.31 -5.09
C ILE A 73 10.83 9.72 -5.48
N THR A 74 10.91 8.90 -6.53
CA THR A 74 12.15 8.20 -6.93
C THR A 74 13.30 9.18 -7.20
N ASP A 75 13.04 10.34 -7.79
CA ASP A 75 14.05 11.33 -8.14
C ASP A 75 14.57 12.10 -6.91
N VAL A 76 13.81 12.18 -5.83
CA VAL A 76 14.15 12.96 -4.63
C VAL A 76 14.53 12.08 -3.44
N CYS A 77 14.11 10.82 -3.42
CA CYS A 77 14.45 9.84 -2.41
C CYS A 77 15.62 8.97 -2.89
N SER A 78 16.83 9.40 -2.65
CA SER A 78 18.07 8.71 -3.05
C SER A 78 18.87 8.22 -1.84
N GLU A 79 19.92 7.44 -2.08
CA GLU A 79 20.83 7.02 -1.01
C GLU A 79 21.55 8.21 -0.34
N SER A 80 21.77 9.31 -1.08
CA SER A 80 22.38 10.52 -0.54
C SER A 80 21.41 11.35 0.30
N THR A 81 20.13 11.42 -0.07
CA THR A 81 19.10 12.19 0.66
C THR A 81 18.47 11.38 1.80
N CYS A 82 18.30 10.07 1.59
CA CYS A 82 17.66 9.15 2.52
C CYS A 82 18.53 7.89 2.75
N PRO A 83 19.74 8.04 3.35
CA PRO A 83 20.69 6.93 3.54
C PRO A 83 20.20 5.85 4.51
N LYS A 84 19.09 6.10 5.20
CA LYS A 84 18.48 5.16 6.14
C LYS A 84 16.96 5.19 5.99
N MET A 85 16.33 4.01 5.95
CA MET A 85 14.89 3.91 6.02
C MET A 85 14.39 4.30 7.41
N CYS A 86 13.63 5.41 7.52
CA CYS A 86 13.18 5.95 8.79
C CYS A 86 11.87 6.74 8.65
N ALA A 87 11.22 6.99 9.80
CA ALA A 87 10.11 7.90 9.95
C ALA A 87 10.47 8.92 11.04
N GLY A 88 11.20 9.97 10.61
CA GLY A 88 11.73 11.00 11.50
C GLY A 88 13.00 10.55 12.25
N LYS A 89 13.42 11.38 13.21
CA LYS A 89 14.72 11.24 13.90
C LYS A 89 14.81 10.02 14.82
N HIS A 90 13.67 9.57 15.36
CA HIS A 90 13.64 8.57 16.43
C HIS A 90 13.17 7.18 15.97
N THR A 91 12.69 7.05 14.75
CA THR A 91 12.14 5.79 14.21
C THR A 91 12.92 5.36 12.97
N SER A 92 13.69 4.30 13.08
CA SER A 92 14.39 3.70 11.94
C SER A 92 13.92 2.26 11.72
N TYR A 93 13.95 1.82 10.47
CA TYR A 93 13.48 0.52 10.06
C TYR A 93 14.61 -0.28 9.45
N SER A 94 14.75 -1.52 9.90
CA SER A 94 15.66 -2.50 9.33
C SER A 94 14.89 -3.49 8.46
N TRP A 95 15.55 -4.05 7.46
CA TRP A 95 15.04 -5.15 6.66
C TRP A 95 15.50 -6.48 7.23
N ALA A 96 14.59 -7.45 7.31
CA ALA A 96 14.85 -8.86 7.58
C ALA A 96 13.78 -9.69 6.85
N ASP A 97 14.16 -10.80 6.26
CA ASP A 97 13.27 -11.75 5.60
C ASP A 97 13.73 -13.20 5.83
N GLU A 98 13.09 -14.16 5.17
CA GLU A 98 13.39 -15.58 5.31
C GLU A 98 14.78 -15.93 4.75
N LYS A 99 15.26 -15.20 3.74
CA LYS A 99 16.59 -15.37 3.13
C LYS A 99 17.70 -14.72 3.98
N GLN A 100 17.35 -13.63 4.70
CA GLN A 100 18.23 -12.87 5.58
C GLN A 100 17.53 -12.51 6.89
N PRO A 101 17.49 -13.45 7.87
CA PRO A 101 16.80 -13.25 9.13
C PRO A 101 17.40 -12.15 10.02
N ALA A 102 18.71 -11.88 9.88
CA ALA A 102 19.39 -10.84 10.65
C ALA A 102 18.96 -9.44 10.14
N PRO A 103 18.40 -8.57 11.02
CA PRO A 103 18.02 -7.22 10.63
C PRO A 103 19.20 -6.39 10.13
N ARG A 104 19.08 -5.80 8.95
CA ARG A 104 20.07 -4.90 8.37
C ARG A 104 19.48 -3.51 8.13
N ALA A 105 20.26 -2.49 8.43
CA ALA A 105 19.93 -1.14 8.03
C ALA A 105 20.12 -0.99 6.51
N THR A 106 19.18 -0.33 5.84
CA THR A 106 19.23 -0.05 4.41
C THR A 106 18.86 1.39 4.15
N SER A 107 19.27 1.96 3.02
CA SER A 107 18.74 3.22 2.53
C SER A 107 17.22 3.14 2.30
N ALA A 108 16.53 4.27 2.26
CA ALA A 108 15.09 4.25 1.98
C ALA A 108 14.78 3.74 0.56
N PRO A 109 15.48 4.15 -0.50
CA PRO A 109 15.24 3.61 -1.84
C PRO A 109 15.50 2.10 -1.92
N ASP A 110 16.54 1.57 -1.26
CA ASP A 110 16.79 0.13 -1.25
C ASP A 110 15.73 -0.66 -0.48
N TYR A 111 15.26 -0.10 0.65
CA TYR A 111 14.16 -0.69 1.39
C TYR A 111 12.90 -0.80 0.52
N MET A 112 12.53 0.29 -0.18
CA MET A 112 11.35 0.33 -1.05
C MET A 112 11.50 -0.63 -2.23
N ARG A 113 12.66 -0.65 -2.90
CA ARG A 113 12.95 -1.59 -3.99
C ARG A 113 12.85 -3.04 -3.54
N THR A 114 13.44 -3.37 -2.39
CA THR A 114 13.37 -4.72 -1.83
C THR A 114 11.94 -5.09 -1.45
N LEU A 115 11.16 -4.13 -0.91
CA LEU A 115 9.75 -4.36 -0.58
C LEU A 115 8.90 -4.63 -1.81
N VAL A 116 9.11 -3.89 -2.89
CA VAL A 116 8.41 -4.11 -4.16
C VAL A 116 8.66 -5.53 -4.66
N MET A 117 9.92 -5.93 -4.80
CA MET A 117 10.29 -7.29 -5.25
C MET A 117 9.72 -8.38 -4.33
N TYR A 118 9.83 -8.19 -3.02
CA TYR A 118 9.32 -9.15 -2.04
C TYR A 118 7.80 -9.29 -2.08
N THR A 119 7.09 -8.20 -2.39
CA THR A 119 5.62 -8.22 -2.54
C THR A 119 5.20 -8.88 -3.84
N GLU A 120 5.93 -8.65 -4.93
CA GLU A 120 5.70 -9.34 -6.21
C GLU A 120 5.91 -10.84 -6.09
N ASP A 121 7.00 -11.27 -5.45
CA ASP A 121 7.28 -12.69 -5.17
C ASP A 121 6.11 -13.31 -4.39
N PHE A 122 5.60 -12.63 -3.37
CA PHE A 122 4.46 -13.10 -2.57
C PHE A 122 3.17 -13.20 -3.40
N LEU A 123 2.81 -12.15 -4.16
CA LEU A 123 1.57 -12.13 -4.94
C LEU A 123 1.57 -13.12 -6.12
N SER A 124 2.74 -13.48 -6.63
CA SER A 124 2.89 -14.46 -7.72
C SER A 124 3.04 -15.90 -7.23
N ASP A 125 3.28 -16.12 -5.94
CA ASP A 125 3.42 -17.46 -5.37
C ASP A 125 2.05 -18.15 -5.21
N GLN A 126 1.72 -19.05 -6.13
CA GLN A 126 0.46 -19.79 -6.12
C GLN A 126 0.30 -20.71 -4.90
N THR A 127 1.37 -21.00 -4.17
CA THR A 127 1.30 -21.79 -2.93
C THR A 127 0.85 -20.93 -1.74
N LEU A 128 1.02 -19.61 -1.81
CA LEU A 128 0.59 -18.63 -0.80
C LEU A 128 -0.68 -17.89 -1.20
N VAL A 129 -0.83 -17.55 -2.47
CA VAL A 129 -1.96 -16.82 -3.05
C VAL A 129 -2.56 -17.67 -4.19
N PRO A 130 -3.35 -18.70 -3.88
CA PRO A 130 -3.92 -19.58 -4.89
C PRO A 130 -4.91 -18.84 -5.78
N GLY A 131 -4.72 -18.94 -7.10
CA GLY A 131 -5.58 -18.31 -8.11
C GLY A 131 -6.67 -19.23 -8.65
N ASP A 132 -6.69 -20.49 -8.25
CA ASP A 132 -7.56 -21.55 -8.76
C ASP A 132 -8.79 -21.86 -7.87
N GLY A 133 -8.99 -21.07 -6.79
CA GLY A 133 -10.06 -21.29 -5.81
C GLY A 133 -9.69 -22.29 -4.70
N SER A 134 -8.46 -22.76 -4.64
CA SER A 134 -7.96 -23.57 -3.54
C SER A 134 -7.94 -22.77 -2.23
N PRO A 135 -8.07 -23.43 -1.06
CA PRO A 135 -8.00 -22.75 0.23
C PRO A 135 -6.64 -22.06 0.46
N PHE A 136 -6.66 -20.87 1.01
CA PHE A 136 -5.46 -20.15 1.42
C PHE A 136 -4.71 -20.89 2.54
N PRO A 137 -3.38 -21.01 2.47
CA PRO A 137 -2.59 -21.68 3.49
C PRO A 137 -2.54 -20.85 4.80
N PRO A 138 -2.28 -21.49 5.96
CA PRO A 138 -2.15 -20.77 7.24
C PRO A 138 -1.08 -19.66 7.23
N ALA A 139 -0.07 -19.75 6.37
CA ALA A 139 0.99 -18.76 6.23
C ALA A 139 0.53 -17.46 5.53
N PHE A 140 -0.59 -17.46 4.80
CA PHE A 140 -1.07 -16.31 4.04
C PHE A 140 -1.27 -15.07 4.91
N LEU A 141 -2.11 -15.15 5.92
CA LEU A 141 -2.46 -13.98 6.75
C LEU A 141 -1.27 -13.41 7.54
N PRO A 142 -0.39 -14.21 8.15
CA PRO A 142 0.87 -13.71 8.71
C PRO A 142 1.75 -12.94 7.72
N MET A 143 1.85 -13.41 6.47
CA MET A 143 2.60 -12.72 5.41
C MET A 143 1.95 -11.41 5.01
N VAL A 144 0.62 -11.36 4.84
CA VAL A 144 -0.13 -10.13 4.61
C VAL A 144 0.13 -9.11 5.72
N LYS A 145 0.04 -9.52 6.99
CA LYS A 145 0.34 -8.63 8.14
C LYS A 145 1.77 -8.08 8.08
N LYS A 146 2.73 -8.92 7.72
CA LYS A 146 4.14 -8.52 7.57
C LYS A 146 4.32 -7.49 6.44
N LEU A 147 3.66 -7.69 5.29
CA LEU A 147 3.66 -6.75 4.17
C LEU A 147 2.98 -5.42 4.52
N CYS A 148 1.79 -5.47 5.13
CA CYS A 148 1.07 -4.26 5.54
C CYS A 148 1.89 -3.40 6.51
N LYS A 149 2.60 -3.99 7.47
CA LYS A 149 3.53 -3.25 8.34
C LYS A 149 4.63 -2.55 7.53
N ARG A 150 5.15 -3.18 6.50
CA ARG A 150 6.19 -2.60 5.63
C ARG A 150 5.64 -1.51 4.72
N PHE A 151 4.43 -1.69 4.18
CA PHE A 151 3.73 -0.64 3.43
C PHE A 151 3.53 0.61 4.30
N PHE A 152 3.07 0.42 5.53
CA PHE A 152 2.94 1.53 6.47
C PHE A 152 4.26 2.30 6.67
N ARG A 153 5.40 1.61 6.77
CA ARG A 153 6.72 2.26 6.93
C ARG A 153 7.06 3.14 5.73
N VAL A 154 6.69 2.72 4.52
CA VAL A 154 6.90 3.50 3.30
C VAL A 154 6.00 4.74 3.30
N TYR A 155 4.72 4.62 3.66
CA TYR A 155 3.85 5.79 3.85
C TYR A 155 4.39 6.74 4.93
N ALA A 156 4.84 6.22 6.07
CA ALA A 156 5.41 7.03 7.14
C ALA A 156 6.67 7.80 6.67
N HIS A 157 7.54 7.15 5.89
CA HIS A 157 8.69 7.80 5.28
C HIS A 157 8.25 8.89 4.29
N ALA A 158 7.30 8.62 3.40
CA ALA A 158 6.78 9.56 2.43
C ALA A 158 6.19 10.82 3.10
N TYR A 159 5.34 10.67 4.11
CA TYR A 159 4.75 11.79 4.82
C TYR A 159 5.77 12.63 5.60
N ILE A 160 6.75 12.01 6.24
CA ILE A 160 7.67 12.71 7.13
C ILE A 160 8.84 13.34 6.37
N HIS A 161 9.28 12.74 5.27
CA HIS A 161 10.48 13.18 4.55
C HIS A 161 10.21 13.79 3.17
N HIS A 162 9.05 13.48 2.56
CA HIS A 162 8.79 13.85 1.17
C HIS A 162 7.43 14.54 0.96
N PHE A 163 6.70 14.90 2.00
CA PHE A 163 5.38 15.52 1.85
C PHE A 163 5.44 16.81 1.05
N ASP A 164 6.44 17.66 1.28
CA ASP A 164 6.65 18.90 0.53
C ASP A 164 6.89 18.63 -0.97
N ASN A 165 7.52 17.51 -1.32
CA ASN A 165 7.70 17.09 -2.71
C ASN A 165 6.36 16.72 -3.34
N PHE A 166 5.50 15.96 -2.65
CA PHE A 166 4.15 15.66 -3.11
C PHE A 166 3.32 16.93 -3.34
N GLN A 167 3.39 17.90 -2.44
CA GLN A 167 2.73 19.20 -2.61
C GLN A 167 3.29 19.96 -3.83
N HIS A 168 4.59 20.00 -3.99
CA HIS A 168 5.25 20.64 -5.14
C HIS A 168 4.82 20.02 -6.47
N PHE A 169 4.65 18.71 -6.53
CA PHE A 169 4.20 17.96 -7.71
C PHE A 169 2.68 17.98 -7.91
N GLY A 170 1.91 18.57 -7.01
CA GLY A 170 0.46 18.54 -7.03
C GLY A 170 -0.15 17.15 -6.77
N ALA A 171 0.62 16.24 -6.15
CA ALA A 171 0.25 14.84 -5.92
C ALA A 171 -0.22 14.55 -4.48
N GLU A 172 -0.37 15.58 -3.64
CA GLU A 172 -0.81 15.46 -2.24
C GLU A 172 -2.15 14.72 -2.10
N ALA A 173 -3.13 15.08 -2.95
CA ALA A 173 -4.43 14.44 -2.92
C ALA A 173 -4.37 12.93 -3.23
N HIS A 174 -3.49 12.53 -4.14
CA HIS A 174 -3.26 11.12 -4.46
C HIS A 174 -2.60 10.37 -3.30
N LEU A 175 -1.57 10.95 -2.67
CA LEU A 175 -0.95 10.38 -1.48
C LEU A 175 -1.97 10.17 -0.37
N ASN A 176 -2.81 11.17 -0.11
CA ASN A 176 -3.84 11.13 0.93
C ASN A 176 -4.92 10.08 0.62
N CYS A 177 -5.35 9.97 -0.63
CA CYS A 177 -6.33 8.96 -1.06
C CYS A 177 -5.79 7.54 -0.89
N ASN A 178 -4.59 7.28 -1.40
CA ASN A 178 -3.93 5.97 -1.30
C ASN A 178 -3.66 5.58 0.16
N PHE A 179 -3.20 6.53 0.98
CA PHE A 179 -2.99 6.25 2.40
C PHE A 179 -4.29 5.99 3.16
N LYS A 180 -5.38 6.72 2.87
CA LYS A 180 -6.69 6.45 3.46
C LYS A 180 -7.23 5.07 3.07
N HIS A 181 -7.07 4.67 1.80
CA HIS A 181 -7.45 3.34 1.35
C HIS A 181 -6.69 2.26 2.13
N PHE A 182 -5.37 2.37 2.20
CA PHE A 182 -4.53 1.50 3.00
C PHE A 182 -4.95 1.49 4.48
N LEU A 183 -5.16 2.67 5.09
CA LEU A 183 -5.51 2.82 6.50
C LEU A 183 -6.84 2.11 6.83
N TYR A 184 -7.89 2.36 6.05
CA TYR A 184 -9.18 1.72 6.30
C TYR A 184 -9.12 0.22 6.11
N PHE A 185 -8.37 -0.26 5.13
CA PHE A 185 -8.16 -1.67 4.91
C PHE A 185 -7.45 -2.35 6.10
N VAL A 186 -6.35 -1.79 6.58
CA VAL A 186 -5.62 -2.39 7.71
C VAL A 186 -6.39 -2.30 9.03
N LEU A 187 -7.27 -1.32 9.20
CA LEU A 187 -8.16 -1.21 10.35
C LEU A 187 -9.31 -2.22 10.28
N GLU A 188 -9.93 -2.40 9.09
CA GLU A 188 -11.05 -3.34 8.88
C GLU A 188 -10.63 -4.78 9.19
N PHE A 189 -9.42 -5.18 8.77
CA PHE A 189 -8.94 -6.56 8.88
C PHE A 189 -7.95 -6.80 10.01
N ASP A 190 -7.65 -5.79 10.85
CA ASP A 190 -6.67 -5.87 11.96
C ASP A 190 -5.29 -6.37 11.51
N LEU A 191 -4.73 -5.71 10.48
CA LEU A 191 -3.49 -6.13 9.84
C LEU A 191 -2.24 -5.45 10.40
N VAL A 192 -2.37 -4.24 10.97
CA VAL A 192 -1.26 -3.45 11.55
C VAL A 192 -1.63 -2.96 12.94
N GLY A 193 -0.77 -3.24 13.92
CA GLY A 193 -0.99 -2.83 15.30
C GLY A 193 -0.85 -1.32 15.50
N LYS A 194 -1.55 -0.77 16.49
CA LYS A 194 -1.52 0.68 16.81
C LYS A 194 -0.11 1.20 17.10
N GLN A 195 0.74 0.39 17.74
CA GLN A 195 2.12 0.75 18.02
C GLN A 195 2.96 0.89 16.75
N ASP A 196 2.76 0.01 15.77
CA ASP A 196 3.44 0.09 14.48
C ASP A 196 3.04 1.37 13.71
N MET A 197 1.81 1.87 13.94
CA MET A 197 1.27 3.07 13.29
C MET A 197 1.57 4.37 14.03
N SER A 198 2.29 4.32 15.15
CA SER A 198 2.58 5.50 15.99
C SER A 198 3.28 6.67 15.27
N PRO A 199 4.17 6.48 14.27
CA PRO A 199 4.80 7.61 13.58
C PRO A 199 3.83 8.56 12.86
N LEU A 200 2.64 8.09 12.47
CA LEU A 200 1.58 8.90 11.83
C LEU A 200 0.31 9.02 12.68
N ALA A 201 0.39 8.79 14.01
CA ALA A 201 -0.79 8.72 14.87
C ALA A 201 -1.68 9.97 14.78
N GLU A 202 -1.10 11.18 14.76
CA GLU A 202 -1.86 12.44 14.68
C GLU A 202 -2.52 12.60 13.28
N LEU A 203 -1.81 12.26 12.21
CA LEU A 203 -2.36 12.28 10.86
C LEU A 203 -3.54 11.30 10.72
N ILE A 204 -3.39 10.08 11.23
CA ILE A 204 -4.42 9.06 11.25
C ILE A 204 -5.66 9.56 12.00
N LYS A 205 -5.46 10.13 13.20
CA LYS A 205 -6.54 10.71 13.99
C LYS A 205 -7.29 11.80 13.21
N MET A 206 -6.56 12.71 12.58
CA MET A 206 -7.14 13.79 11.77
C MET A 206 -7.99 13.25 10.61
N PHE A 207 -7.52 12.22 9.89
CA PHE A 207 -8.29 11.61 8.81
C PHE A 207 -9.57 10.95 9.31
N LEU A 208 -9.49 10.15 10.37
CA LEU A 208 -10.64 9.46 10.93
C LEU A 208 -11.70 10.45 11.43
N GLU A 209 -11.31 11.50 12.18
CA GLU A 209 -12.22 12.54 12.68
C GLU A 209 -12.86 13.36 11.55
N THR A 210 -12.12 13.64 10.49
CA THR A 210 -12.64 14.40 9.34
C THR A 210 -13.67 13.59 8.56
N ASP A 211 -13.37 12.32 8.32
CA ASP A 211 -14.25 11.45 7.57
C ASP A 211 -15.52 11.13 8.37
N ASP A 212 -15.44 10.92 9.70
CA ASP A 212 -16.61 10.73 10.55
C ASP A 212 -17.52 11.98 10.57
N ARG A 213 -16.94 13.20 10.61
CA ARG A 213 -17.70 14.45 10.51
C ARG A 213 -18.42 14.61 9.16
N ASN A 214 -17.76 14.22 8.06
CA ASN A 214 -18.33 14.29 6.74
C ASN A 214 -19.49 13.29 6.55
N ARG A 215 -19.38 12.08 7.08
CA ARG A 215 -20.44 11.07 7.07
C ARG A 215 -21.69 11.54 7.84
N THR A 216 -21.50 12.15 9.00
CA THR A 216 -22.62 12.69 9.80
C THR A 216 -23.36 13.79 9.06
N LYS A 217 -22.63 14.70 8.40
CA LYS A 217 -23.22 15.79 7.58
C LYS A 217 -23.95 15.25 6.34
N GLY A 218 -23.41 14.20 5.70
CA GLY A 218 -24.02 13.56 4.54
C GLY A 218 -25.36 12.92 4.87
N LYS A 219 -25.47 12.18 5.98
CA LYS A 219 -26.72 11.57 6.46
C LYS A 219 -27.79 12.63 6.78
N ALA A 220 -27.42 13.70 7.47
CA ALA A 220 -28.37 14.77 7.80
C ALA A 220 -28.92 15.53 6.57
N LYS A 221 -28.25 15.46 5.41
CA LYS A 221 -28.74 16.03 4.14
C LYS A 221 -29.63 15.07 3.35
N SER A 222 -29.49 13.76 3.51
CA SER A 222 -30.32 12.77 2.80
C SER A 222 -31.67 12.51 3.49
N GLU A 223 -31.84 12.98 4.74
CA GLU A 223 -33.08 12.87 5.52
C GLU A 223 -33.98 14.14 5.44
N LYS A 224 -33.58 15.12 4.63
CA LYS A 224 -34.38 16.32 4.32
C LYS A 224 -34.82 16.32 2.88
#